data_ca9e29f41fded55fe6331394f74ce951
#
_entry.id   ca9e29f41fded55fe6331394f74ce951
#
_cell.length_a   1.000
_cell.length_b   1.000
_cell.length_c   1.000
_cell.angle_alpha   90.00
_cell.angle_beta   90.00
_cell.angle_gamma   90.00
#
_symmetry.space_group_name_H-M   'P 1'
#
loop_
_entity.id
_entity.type
_entity.pdbx_description
1 polymer ?
#
loop_
_entity_poly.entity_id
_entity_poly.type
_entity_poly.pdbx_seq_one_letter_code
_entity_poly.pdbx_strand_id
1 'polypeptide(L)'
;MSMMPRSVACAATMLLLASAADAGDQGDPEKSCDGNTFEMVECLKARTAQWDKRMTTAYQQALKDAVPQQGEQLRAAQRAWIQYRDANCLYYGLGEGTIARLDAGECMRSMTEARARELEGLGRQ
;
A
#
# COMPACT_ATOMS: atom_id res chain seq x y z
N MET A 1 5.68 64.24 -35.36
CA MET A 1 4.75 63.29 -36.01
C MET A 1 5.05 61.91 -35.48
N SER A 2 4.28 61.50 -34.46
CA SER A 2 4.47 60.25 -33.77
C SER A 2 3.46 59.26 -34.29
N MET A 3 3.91 58.15 -34.85
CA MET A 3 3.04 56.99 -35.17
C MET A 3 3.27 55.89 -34.16
N MET A 4 2.26 55.62 -33.35
CA MET A 4 2.18 54.45 -32.47
C MET A 4 1.75 53.23 -33.27
N PRO A 5 2.37 52.06 -33.08
CA PRO A 5 1.79 50.81 -33.56
C PRO A 5 0.87 50.20 -32.49
N ARG A 6 -0.28 49.77 -32.97
CA ARG A 6 -1.33 49.08 -32.23
C ARG A 6 -0.87 47.67 -31.88
N SER A 7 -0.83 47.35 -30.57
CA SER A 7 -0.61 46.00 -30.07
C SER A 7 -1.88 45.17 -30.26
N VAL A 8 -1.76 44.09 -31.00
CA VAL A 8 -2.79 43.04 -31.11
C VAL A 8 -2.58 42.05 -30.00
N ALA A 9 -3.50 42.04 -29.06
CA ALA A 9 -3.54 41.04 -27.98
C ALA A 9 -4.11 39.73 -28.54
N CYS A 10 -3.27 38.73 -28.66
CA CYS A 10 -3.70 37.35 -28.96
C CYS A 10 -4.08 36.65 -27.66
N ALA A 11 -5.38 36.51 -27.41
CA ALA A 11 -5.90 35.74 -26.30
C ALA A 11 -5.79 34.25 -26.65
N ALA A 12 -4.79 33.57 -26.08
CA ALA A 12 -4.69 32.12 -26.15
C ALA A 12 -5.59 31.52 -25.07
N THR A 13 -6.72 30.97 -25.48
CA THR A 13 -7.62 30.20 -24.62
C THR A 13 -7.01 28.82 -24.38
N MET A 14 -6.40 28.62 -23.22
CA MET A 14 -5.90 27.34 -22.79
C MET A 14 -7.09 26.49 -22.30
N LEU A 15 -7.51 25.51 -23.09
CA LEU A 15 -8.41 24.44 -22.62
C LEU A 15 -7.64 23.55 -21.65
N LEU A 16 -7.94 23.68 -20.37
CA LEU A 16 -7.55 22.71 -19.33
C LEU A 16 -8.41 21.45 -19.53
N LEU A 17 -7.84 20.43 -20.16
CA LEU A 17 -8.35 19.07 -20.09
C LEU A 17 -8.11 18.57 -18.67
N ALA A 18 -9.13 18.65 -17.83
CA ALA A 18 -9.16 17.94 -16.55
C ALA A 18 -9.22 16.44 -16.84
N SER A 19 -8.08 15.76 -16.77
CA SER A 19 -8.04 14.31 -16.69
C SER A 19 -8.70 13.93 -15.35
N ALA A 20 -9.91 13.41 -15.40
CA ALA A 20 -10.50 12.69 -14.27
C ALA A 20 -9.61 11.48 -14.02
N ALA A 21 -8.71 11.58 -13.04
CA ALA A 21 -8.06 10.42 -12.47
C ALA A 21 -9.18 9.57 -11.85
N ASP A 22 -9.36 8.38 -12.41
CA ASP A 22 -10.19 7.33 -11.86
C ASP A 22 -9.62 7.00 -10.47
N ALA A 23 -10.18 7.64 -9.44
CA ALA A 23 -9.94 7.27 -8.05
C ALA A 23 -10.73 5.97 -7.84
N GLY A 24 -10.12 4.84 -8.25
CA GLY A 24 -10.60 3.53 -7.85
C GLY A 24 -10.80 3.57 -6.34
N ASP A 25 -11.95 3.13 -5.88
CA ASP A 25 -12.35 3.03 -4.49
C ASP A 25 -11.24 2.34 -3.66
N GLN A 26 -10.30 3.15 -3.20
CA GLN A 26 -9.31 2.74 -2.22
C GLN A 26 -10.00 2.85 -0.87
N GLY A 27 -10.77 1.81 -0.54
CA GLY A 27 -11.49 1.74 0.72
C GLY A 27 -10.61 2.20 1.87
N ASP A 28 -11.16 3.03 2.72
CA ASP A 28 -10.52 3.55 3.93
C ASP A 28 -9.87 2.38 4.70
N PRO A 29 -8.54 2.39 4.93
CA PRO A 29 -7.85 1.30 5.64
C PRO A 29 -8.35 1.13 7.08
N GLU A 30 -9.06 2.09 7.64
CA GLU A 30 -9.63 2.05 8.99
C GLU A 30 -11.13 1.68 9.03
N LYS A 31 -11.80 1.57 7.87
CA LYS A 31 -13.20 1.17 7.82
C LYS A 31 -13.33 -0.32 8.17
N SER A 32 -14.30 -0.69 9.01
CA SER A 32 -14.54 -2.10 9.36
C SER A 32 -14.91 -2.94 8.12
N CYS A 33 -14.43 -4.20 8.09
CA CYS A 33 -14.81 -5.16 7.05
C CYS A 33 -16.11 -5.85 7.46
N ASP A 34 -17.26 -5.18 7.25
CA ASP A 34 -18.58 -5.68 7.59
C ASP A 34 -19.24 -6.33 6.37
N GLY A 35 -20.22 -7.19 6.62
CA GLY A 35 -20.98 -7.85 5.57
C GLY A 35 -21.06 -9.37 5.75
N ASN A 36 -21.40 -10.08 4.67
CA ASN A 36 -21.33 -11.54 4.66
C ASN A 36 -19.87 -12.02 4.59
N THR A 37 -19.64 -13.30 4.83
CA THR A 37 -18.28 -13.88 4.87
C THR A 37 -17.47 -13.60 3.62
N PHE A 38 -18.08 -13.65 2.43
CA PHE A 38 -17.39 -13.37 1.18
C PHE A 38 -16.94 -11.91 1.11
N GLU A 39 -17.84 -10.98 1.40
CA GLU A 39 -17.53 -9.54 1.42
C GLU A 39 -16.44 -9.19 2.42
N MET A 40 -16.48 -9.80 3.61
CA MET A 40 -15.44 -9.61 4.63
C MET A 40 -14.08 -10.13 4.16
N VAL A 41 -14.02 -11.30 3.54
CA VAL A 41 -12.77 -11.87 2.98
C VAL A 41 -12.20 -10.98 1.88
N GLU A 42 -13.02 -10.50 0.96
CA GLU A 42 -12.57 -9.61 -0.11
C GLU A 42 -12.09 -8.26 0.44
N CYS A 43 -12.76 -7.72 1.43
CA CYS A 43 -12.33 -6.52 2.15
C CYS A 43 -10.94 -6.72 2.80
N LEU A 44 -10.74 -7.82 3.51
CA LEU A 44 -9.44 -8.14 4.15
C LEU A 44 -8.32 -8.29 3.12
N LYS A 45 -8.60 -8.93 1.97
CA LYS A 45 -7.63 -9.02 0.86
C LYS A 45 -7.25 -7.64 0.32
N ALA A 46 -8.24 -6.77 0.09
CA ALA A 46 -8.00 -5.42 -0.42
C ALA A 46 -7.12 -4.61 0.56
N ARG A 47 -7.39 -4.71 1.85
CA ARG A 47 -6.57 -4.07 2.89
C ARG A 47 -5.17 -4.63 2.99
N THR A 48 -5.03 -5.95 2.91
CA THR A 48 -3.73 -6.60 2.86
C THR A 48 -2.91 -6.07 1.69
N ALA A 49 -3.51 -5.93 0.50
CA ALA A 49 -2.84 -5.38 -0.67
C ALA A 49 -2.37 -3.92 -0.47
N GLN A 50 -3.17 -3.08 0.20
CA GLN A 50 -2.77 -1.72 0.54
C GLN A 50 -1.56 -1.69 1.49
N TRP A 51 -1.60 -2.52 2.54
CA TRP A 51 -0.48 -2.64 3.48
C TRP A 51 0.76 -3.26 2.83
N ASP A 52 0.59 -4.21 1.93
CA ASP A 52 1.71 -4.83 1.19
C ASP A 52 2.42 -3.81 0.29
N LYS A 53 1.67 -2.96 -0.40
CA LYS A 53 2.23 -1.84 -1.17
C LYS A 53 3.01 -0.87 -0.27
N ARG A 54 2.45 -0.51 0.87
CA ARG A 54 3.10 0.39 1.84
C ARG A 54 4.35 -0.26 2.45
N MET A 55 4.28 -1.54 2.81
CA MET A 55 5.40 -2.34 3.28
C MET A 55 6.54 -2.38 2.25
N THR A 56 6.21 -2.63 0.98
CA THR A 56 7.19 -2.67 -0.10
C THR A 56 7.91 -1.33 -0.28
N THR A 57 7.17 -0.23 -0.23
CA THR A 57 7.74 1.13 -0.31
C THR A 57 8.69 1.39 0.85
N ALA A 58 8.28 1.07 2.08
CA ALA A 58 9.10 1.24 3.28
C ALA A 58 10.36 0.37 3.25
N TYR A 59 10.24 -0.88 2.80
CA TYR A 59 11.38 -1.79 2.62
C TYR A 59 12.40 -1.25 1.63
N GLN A 60 11.95 -0.77 0.46
CA GLN A 60 12.84 -0.18 -0.54
C GLN A 60 13.55 1.07 -0.01
N GLN A 61 12.84 1.91 0.75
CA GLN A 61 13.46 3.08 1.37
C GLN A 61 14.49 2.69 2.41
N ALA A 62 14.17 1.74 3.28
CA ALA A 62 15.11 1.23 4.29
C ALA A 62 16.38 0.63 3.66
N LEU A 63 16.26 -0.05 2.50
CA LEU A 63 17.42 -0.55 1.77
C LEU A 63 18.30 0.55 1.19
N LYS A 64 17.72 1.67 0.75
CA LYS A 64 18.49 2.82 0.23
C LYS A 64 19.28 3.51 1.33
N ASP A 65 18.74 3.56 2.54
CA ASP A 65 19.34 4.24 3.67
C ASP A 65 20.34 3.36 4.43
N ALA A 66 20.30 2.05 4.21
CA ALA A 66 21.13 1.07 4.89
C ALA A 66 22.59 1.04 4.34
N VAL A 67 23.56 0.90 5.22
CA VAL A 67 24.91 0.51 4.79
C VAL A 67 24.89 -0.94 4.23
N PRO A 68 25.87 -1.34 3.38
CA PRO A 68 25.80 -2.61 2.64
C PRO A 68 25.50 -3.83 3.51
N GLN A 69 26.15 -3.98 4.65
CA GLN A 69 25.92 -5.11 5.57
C GLN A 69 24.52 -5.11 6.19
N GLN A 70 24.00 -3.96 6.56
CA GLN A 70 22.61 -3.83 7.05
C GLN A 70 21.60 -4.18 5.94
N GLY A 71 21.86 -3.75 4.70
CA GLY A 71 21.03 -4.07 3.56
C GLY A 71 20.94 -5.58 3.29
N GLU A 72 22.06 -6.31 3.42
CA GLU A 72 22.08 -7.77 3.29
C GLU A 72 21.25 -8.44 4.38
N GLN A 73 21.38 -8.00 5.63
CA GLN A 73 20.59 -8.53 6.75
C GLN A 73 19.12 -8.19 6.62
N LEU A 74 18.78 -6.99 6.17
CA LEU A 74 17.39 -6.59 5.93
C LEU A 74 16.73 -7.46 4.84
N ARG A 75 17.46 -7.77 3.75
CA ARG A 75 16.98 -8.71 2.72
C ARG A 75 16.74 -10.10 3.27
N ALA A 76 17.67 -10.62 4.08
CA ALA A 76 17.51 -11.92 4.72
C ALA A 76 16.32 -11.95 5.68
N ALA A 77 16.18 -10.93 6.51
CA ALA A 77 15.08 -10.79 7.45
C ALA A 77 13.72 -10.69 6.73
N GLN A 78 13.64 -9.94 5.63
CA GLN A 78 12.38 -9.79 4.89
C GLN A 78 11.96 -11.12 4.24
N ARG A 79 12.89 -11.89 3.68
CA ARG A 79 12.59 -13.23 3.14
C ARG A 79 12.08 -14.18 4.23
N ALA A 80 12.75 -14.22 5.36
CA ALA A 80 12.34 -15.05 6.49
C ALA A 80 10.98 -14.63 7.05
N TRP A 81 10.72 -13.33 7.12
CA TRP A 81 9.45 -12.79 7.57
C TRP A 81 8.28 -13.20 6.64
N ILE A 82 8.46 -13.11 5.31
CA ILE A 82 7.44 -13.54 4.34
C ILE A 82 7.10 -15.02 4.55
N GLN A 83 8.12 -15.88 4.67
CA GLN A 83 7.91 -17.31 4.92
C GLN A 83 7.17 -17.56 6.24
N TYR A 84 7.54 -16.85 7.29
CA TYR A 84 6.86 -16.95 8.58
C TYR A 84 5.42 -16.48 8.50
N ARG A 85 5.14 -15.32 7.91
CA ARG A 85 3.77 -14.82 7.72
C ARG A 85 2.89 -15.82 7.00
N ASP A 86 3.38 -16.32 5.86
CA ASP A 86 2.60 -17.21 5.00
C ASP A 86 2.30 -18.53 5.71
N ALA A 87 3.27 -19.13 6.39
CA ALA A 87 3.08 -20.35 7.18
C ALA A 87 2.15 -20.13 8.40
N ASN A 88 2.34 -19.01 9.10
CA ASN A 88 1.53 -18.67 10.27
C ASN A 88 0.06 -18.44 9.87
N CYS A 89 -0.20 -17.73 8.78
CA CYS A 89 -1.57 -17.46 8.36
C CYS A 89 -2.24 -18.68 7.69
N LEU A 90 -1.45 -19.58 7.08
CA LEU A 90 -1.96 -20.87 6.61
C LEU A 90 -2.48 -21.72 7.76
N TYR A 91 -1.85 -21.69 8.93
CA TYR A 91 -2.33 -22.39 10.13
C TYR A 91 -3.79 -22.04 10.43
N TYR A 92 -4.14 -20.76 10.38
CA TYR A 92 -5.53 -20.32 10.60
C TYR A 92 -6.46 -20.78 9.45
N GLY A 93 -5.98 -20.72 8.20
CA GLY A 93 -6.75 -21.10 7.01
C GLY A 93 -7.05 -22.59 6.91
N LEU A 94 -6.31 -23.44 7.62
CA LEU A 94 -6.53 -24.89 7.72
C LEU A 94 -7.53 -25.27 8.81
N GLY A 95 -8.06 -24.30 9.56
CA GLY A 95 -9.14 -24.52 10.52
C GLY A 95 -10.45 -24.90 9.84
N GLU A 96 -11.44 -25.27 10.65
CA GLU A 96 -12.75 -25.69 10.15
C GLU A 96 -13.69 -24.50 9.92
N GLY A 97 -14.60 -24.68 8.95
CA GLY A 97 -15.68 -23.73 8.67
C GLY A 97 -15.26 -22.46 7.96
N THR A 98 -16.24 -21.58 7.78
CA THR A 98 -16.04 -20.29 7.08
C THR A 98 -15.20 -19.30 7.86
N ILE A 99 -15.18 -19.41 9.19
CA ILE A 99 -14.39 -18.55 10.08
C ILE A 99 -12.89 -18.68 9.80
N ALA A 100 -12.40 -19.86 9.41
CA ALA A 100 -10.99 -20.07 9.10
C ALA A 100 -10.49 -19.15 7.98
N ARG A 101 -11.35 -18.81 7.01
CA ARG A 101 -11.00 -17.86 5.93
C ARG A 101 -10.87 -16.43 6.44
N LEU A 102 -11.72 -16.05 7.38
CA LEU A 102 -11.66 -14.72 8.01
C LEU A 102 -10.42 -14.61 8.89
N ASP A 103 -10.14 -15.63 9.70
CA ASP A 103 -8.96 -15.67 10.57
C ASP A 103 -7.66 -15.61 9.76
N ALA A 104 -7.58 -16.36 8.64
CA ALA A 104 -6.44 -16.30 7.73
C ALA A 104 -6.30 -14.92 7.08
N GLY A 105 -7.40 -14.33 6.62
CA GLY A 105 -7.42 -12.99 6.03
C GLY A 105 -6.98 -11.91 7.01
N GLU A 106 -7.48 -11.95 8.23
CA GLU A 106 -7.09 -11.03 9.29
C GLU A 106 -5.63 -11.22 9.71
N CYS A 107 -5.15 -12.46 9.79
CA CYS A 107 -3.73 -12.76 10.03
C CYS A 107 -2.85 -12.09 8.94
N MET A 108 -3.16 -12.28 7.68
CA MET A 108 -2.41 -11.66 6.57
C MET A 108 -2.42 -10.13 6.67
N ARG A 109 -3.58 -9.54 6.90
CA ARG A 109 -3.72 -8.09 7.04
C ARG A 109 -2.90 -7.54 8.19
N SER A 110 -3.10 -8.08 9.40
CA SER A 110 -2.50 -7.55 10.62
C SER A 110 -0.97 -7.72 10.64
N MET A 111 -0.46 -8.87 10.19
CA MET A 111 0.98 -9.10 10.09
C MET A 111 1.63 -8.18 9.06
N THR A 112 0.99 -7.99 7.90
CA THR A 112 1.52 -7.10 6.85
C THR A 112 1.51 -5.64 7.30
N GLU A 113 0.46 -5.20 7.99
CA GLU A 113 0.41 -3.87 8.63
C GLU A 113 1.54 -3.68 9.63
N ALA A 114 1.70 -4.62 10.56
CA ALA A 114 2.74 -4.54 11.58
C ALA A 114 4.15 -4.44 10.95
N ARG A 115 4.42 -5.22 9.90
CA ARG A 115 5.70 -5.17 9.19
C ARG A 115 5.90 -3.86 8.44
N ALA A 116 4.87 -3.32 7.79
CA ALA A 116 4.94 -2.02 7.13
C ALA A 116 5.33 -0.92 8.11
N ARG A 117 4.68 -0.87 9.26
CA ARG A 117 4.96 0.11 10.32
C ARG A 117 6.36 -0.05 10.92
N GLU A 118 6.83 -1.28 11.11
CA GLU A 118 8.21 -1.56 11.55
C GLU A 118 9.23 -1.02 10.55
N LEU A 119 9.08 -1.32 9.26
CA LEU A 119 9.99 -0.87 8.22
C LEU A 119 9.98 0.67 8.07
N GLU A 120 8.82 1.31 8.17
CA GLU A 120 8.70 2.77 8.20
C GLU A 120 9.44 3.38 9.40
N GLY A 121 9.53 2.64 10.51
CA GLY A 121 10.29 3.04 11.69
C GLY A 121 11.81 3.08 11.47
N LEU A 122 12.34 2.23 10.60
CA LEU A 122 13.80 2.17 10.33
C LEU A 122 14.34 3.46 9.71
N GLY A 123 13.58 4.13 8.88
CA GLY A 123 13.97 5.39 8.24
C GLY A 123 13.92 6.63 9.15
N ARG A 124 13.53 6.47 10.42
CA ARG A 124 13.41 7.56 11.39
C ARG A 124 14.46 7.53 12.51
N GLN A 125 15.47 6.66 12.40
CA GLN A 125 16.56 6.55 13.38
C GLN A 125 17.75 7.42 13.00
#